data_40e2f26adc18bef0324563255c083a0d
#
_entry.id   40e2f26adc18bef0324563255c083a0d
#
_cell.length_a   1.000
_cell.length_b   1.000
_cell.length_c   1.000
_cell.angle_alpha   90.00
_cell.angle_beta   90.00
_cell.angle_gamma   90.00
#
_symmetry.space_group_name_H-M   'P 1'
#
loop_
_entity.id
_entity.type
_entity.pdbx_description
1 polymer ?
#
loop_
_entity_poly.entity_id
_entity_poly.type
_entity_poly.pdbx_seq_one_letter_code
_entity_poly.pdbx_strand_id
1 'polypeptide(L)'
;MRGAYHQTLPGDTTDKSHEEVVWRFLKDTEPLIENEADATIEMDIGEDLEHSLARAIDGIVRELGLPRPDAERVGVALAKVRGYKSAHTASRKTKAKPNPRYFGFLAEIDFVEVLETHISRQKEKGAAGPLYELWDALKRDQRVTRQPHVTIVHTNQLPNMRALWERCSTLYALPTPPLFRASLGHVVADERVMAVTVEELCVDDPEEDEGQEGSTFLSMLDPELRGRLHITVGTRDASVPPFEAVALVESFKKGEKDLGKVRLEDVYVKGRIKGLYS
;
A
#
# COMPACT_ATOMS: atom_id res chain seq x y z
N MET A 1 -16.17 -19.54 -7.75
CA MET A 1 -14.88 -20.13 -8.19
C MET A 1 -13.80 -19.06 -8.07
N ARG A 2 -12.88 -19.18 -7.13
CA ARG A 2 -11.68 -18.32 -7.05
C ARG A 2 -10.52 -19.16 -7.56
N GLY A 3 -10.09 -18.91 -8.79
CA GLY A 3 -8.89 -19.57 -9.33
C GLY A 3 -7.63 -18.97 -8.70
N ALA A 4 -6.80 -19.79 -8.13
CA ALA A 4 -5.45 -19.41 -7.70
C ALA A 4 -4.46 -19.73 -8.84
N TYR A 5 -3.56 -18.79 -9.11
CA TYR A 5 -2.55 -18.93 -10.16
C TYR A 5 -1.16 -19.04 -9.50
N HIS A 6 -0.48 -20.14 -9.76
CA HIS A 6 0.95 -20.28 -9.46
C HIS A 6 1.76 -19.65 -10.59
N GLN A 7 2.61 -18.70 -10.27
CA GLN A 7 3.55 -18.09 -11.20
C GLN A 7 4.96 -18.63 -10.93
N THR A 8 5.49 -19.43 -11.87
CA THR A 8 6.92 -19.77 -11.88
C THR A 8 7.67 -18.69 -12.64
N LEU A 9 8.54 -17.93 -11.96
CA LEU A 9 9.40 -16.95 -12.59
C LEU A 9 10.57 -17.68 -13.29
N PRO A 10 10.90 -17.37 -14.55
CA PRO A 10 12.10 -17.91 -15.19
C PRO A 10 13.33 -17.41 -14.43
N GLY A 11 14.20 -18.33 -14.02
CA GLY A 11 15.37 -18.04 -13.24
C GLY A 11 16.32 -17.10 -13.94
N ASP A 12 16.43 -15.89 -13.45
CA ASP A 12 17.59 -15.03 -13.68
C ASP A 12 18.60 -15.31 -12.56
N THR A 13 19.81 -15.70 -12.91
CA THR A 13 20.77 -16.40 -12.05
C THR A 13 21.52 -15.49 -11.07
N THR A 14 20.97 -14.32 -10.71
CA THR A 14 21.71 -13.32 -9.93
C THR A 14 21.10 -12.93 -8.58
N ASP A 15 19.90 -13.41 -8.21
CA ASP A 15 19.34 -13.07 -6.89
C ASP A 15 18.70 -14.26 -6.16
N LYS A 16 19.56 -15.04 -5.49
CA LYS A 16 19.11 -16.15 -4.62
C LYS A 16 18.20 -15.69 -3.47
N SER A 17 18.28 -14.44 -3.05
CA SER A 17 17.48 -13.87 -1.96
C SER A 17 16.03 -13.67 -2.38
N HIS A 18 15.81 -13.26 -3.64
CA HIS A 18 14.47 -13.06 -4.19
C HIS A 18 13.73 -14.38 -4.44
N GLU A 19 14.44 -15.36 -4.97
CA GLU A 19 13.93 -16.73 -5.11
C GLU A 19 13.51 -17.32 -3.77
N GLU A 20 14.31 -17.12 -2.72
CA GLU A 20 14.04 -17.67 -1.39
C GLU A 20 12.82 -17.03 -0.72
N VAL A 21 12.59 -15.72 -0.93
CA VAL A 21 11.40 -14.99 -0.45
C VAL A 21 10.15 -15.42 -1.20
N VAL A 22 10.21 -15.56 -2.51
CA VAL A 22 9.09 -16.03 -3.34
C VAL A 22 8.75 -17.49 -2.99
N TRP A 23 9.74 -18.35 -2.83
CA TRP A 23 9.55 -19.73 -2.40
C TRP A 23 8.95 -19.84 -0.99
N ARG A 24 9.36 -18.99 -0.08
CA ARG A 24 8.79 -18.95 1.28
C ARG A 24 7.32 -18.52 1.24
N PHE A 25 7.01 -17.47 0.50
CA PHE A 25 5.64 -17.00 0.32
C PHE A 25 4.76 -18.08 -0.32
N LEU A 26 5.20 -18.74 -1.37
CA LEU A 26 4.48 -19.84 -2.01
C LEU A 26 4.30 -21.02 -1.06
N LYS A 27 5.33 -21.42 -0.33
CA LYS A 27 5.29 -22.54 0.61
C LYS A 27 4.38 -22.29 1.81
N ASP A 28 4.29 -21.04 2.28
CA ASP A 28 3.43 -20.67 3.41
C ASP A 28 1.97 -20.46 2.99
N THR A 29 1.70 -20.07 1.73
CA THR A 29 0.37 -19.82 1.20
C THR A 29 -0.22 -21.01 0.43
N GLU A 30 0.59 -21.90 -0.10
CA GLU A 30 0.17 -23.08 -0.86
C GLU A 30 -0.84 -23.96 -0.09
N PRO A 31 -0.63 -24.29 1.20
CA PRO A 31 -1.60 -25.07 1.96
C PRO A 31 -2.92 -24.33 2.20
N LEU A 32 -2.91 -23.00 2.29
CA LEU A 32 -4.11 -22.18 2.44
C LEU A 32 -4.92 -22.12 1.14
N ILE A 33 -4.22 -22.02 0.00
CA ILE A 33 -4.85 -22.02 -1.33
C ILE A 33 -5.44 -23.38 -1.66
N GLU A 34 -4.73 -24.48 -1.38
CA GLU A 34 -5.23 -25.85 -1.60
C GLU A 34 -6.45 -26.18 -0.73
N ASN A 35 -6.53 -25.62 0.49
CA ASN A 35 -7.67 -25.85 1.37
C ASN A 35 -8.91 -25.00 1.01
N GLU A 36 -8.74 -23.87 0.31
CA GLU A 36 -9.85 -22.96 -0.05
C GLU A 36 -10.26 -23.05 -1.53
N ALA A 37 -9.46 -23.70 -2.38
CA ALA A 37 -9.73 -23.83 -3.81
C ALA A 37 -10.27 -25.24 -4.13
N ASP A 38 -11.38 -25.29 -4.91
CA ASP A 38 -11.93 -26.56 -5.42
C ASP A 38 -10.95 -27.25 -6.39
N ALA A 39 -10.11 -26.48 -7.07
CA ALA A 39 -9.04 -26.95 -7.96
C ALA A 39 -7.98 -25.88 -8.21
N THR A 40 -6.75 -26.31 -8.45
CA THR A 40 -5.61 -25.45 -8.79
C THR A 40 -5.04 -25.79 -10.16
N ILE A 41 -4.79 -24.79 -10.99
CA ILE A 41 -4.17 -24.95 -12.31
C ILE A 41 -2.85 -24.21 -12.30
N GLU A 42 -1.76 -24.94 -12.46
CA GLU A 42 -0.42 -24.39 -12.54
C GLU A 42 -0.15 -23.78 -13.92
N MET A 43 0.30 -22.53 -13.95
CA MET A 43 0.58 -21.77 -15.17
C MET A 43 2.05 -21.34 -15.17
N ASP A 44 2.74 -21.56 -16.28
CA ASP A 44 4.10 -21.09 -16.49
C ASP A 44 4.09 -19.73 -17.19
N ILE A 45 4.73 -18.71 -16.57
CA ILE A 45 4.83 -17.36 -17.13
C ILE A 45 5.73 -17.32 -18.36
N GLY A 46 6.70 -18.24 -18.48
CA GLY A 46 7.62 -18.34 -19.60
C GLY A 46 6.97 -18.91 -20.87
N GLU A 47 5.79 -19.54 -20.74
CA GLU A 47 5.07 -20.08 -21.89
C GLU A 47 4.41 -18.99 -22.74
N ASP A 48 4.33 -19.26 -24.03
CA ASP A 48 3.54 -18.40 -24.90
C ASP A 48 2.03 -18.50 -24.58
N LEU A 49 1.27 -17.52 -25.05
CA LEU A 49 -0.15 -17.41 -24.77
C LEU A 49 -0.97 -18.63 -25.22
N GLU A 50 -0.57 -19.32 -26.29
CA GLU A 50 -1.29 -20.45 -26.85
C GLU A 50 -1.15 -21.68 -25.95
N HIS A 51 0.07 -21.96 -25.50
CA HIS A 51 0.36 -23.04 -24.57
C HIS A 51 -0.28 -22.80 -23.19
N SER A 52 -0.16 -21.59 -22.68
CA SER A 52 -0.80 -21.20 -21.40
C SER A 52 -2.32 -21.35 -21.47
N LEU A 53 -2.97 -20.92 -22.55
CA LEU A 53 -4.41 -21.07 -22.74
C LEU A 53 -4.82 -22.55 -22.89
N ALA A 54 -4.05 -23.34 -23.64
CA ALA A 54 -4.32 -24.78 -23.79
C ALA A 54 -4.25 -25.48 -22.43
N ARG A 55 -3.23 -25.22 -21.64
CA ARG A 55 -3.06 -25.77 -20.28
C ARG A 55 -4.22 -25.36 -19.34
N ALA A 56 -4.65 -24.10 -19.38
CA ALA A 56 -5.78 -23.62 -18.60
C ALA A 56 -7.08 -24.34 -19.00
N ILE A 57 -7.33 -24.50 -20.31
CA ILE A 57 -8.51 -25.21 -20.83
C ILE A 57 -8.47 -26.67 -20.39
N ASP A 58 -7.33 -27.35 -20.54
CA ASP A 58 -7.16 -28.75 -20.14
C ASP A 58 -7.37 -28.95 -18.64
N GLY A 59 -6.84 -28.04 -17.82
CA GLY A 59 -7.08 -28.03 -16.38
C GLY A 59 -8.56 -27.90 -16.04
N ILE A 60 -9.25 -26.90 -16.58
CA ILE A 60 -10.68 -26.65 -16.34
C ILE A 60 -11.54 -27.83 -16.82
N VAL A 61 -11.28 -28.35 -18.00
CA VAL A 61 -11.98 -29.50 -18.56
C VAL A 61 -11.85 -30.72 -17.67
N ARG A 62 -10.64 -31.02 -17.21
CA ARG A 62 -10.35 -32.16 -16.33
C ARG A 62 -11.06 -32.00 -14.98
N GLU A 63 -10.90 -30.88 -14.32
CA GLU A 63 -11.43 -30.67 -12.96
C GLU A 63 -12.96 -30.59 -12.93
N LEU A 64 -13.59 -30.02 -13.97
CA LEU A 64 -15.04 -29.84 -14.01
C LEU A 64 -15.75 -30.95 -14.80
N GLY A 65 -15.00 -31.91 -15.35
CA GLY A 65 -15.59 -32.98 -16.18
C GLY A 65 -16.31 -32.48 -17.44
N LEU A 66 -15.89 -31.34 -17.99
CA LEU A 66 -16.53 -30.70 -19.13
C LEU A 66 -16.01 -31.27 -20.47
N PRO A 67 -16.80 -31.25 -21.53
CA PRO A 67 -16.30 -31.62 -22.87
C PRO A 67 -15.27 -30.58 -23.32
N ARG A 68 -14.15 -31.06 -23.88
CA ARG A 68 -13.10 -30.16 -24.41
C ARG A 68 -13.67 -29.33 -25.57
N PRO A 69 -13.49 -28.01 -25.58
CA PRO A 69 -13.93 -27.19 -26.71
C PRO A 69 -13.17 -27.56 -27.99
N ASP A 70 -13.84 -27.46 -29.11
CA ASP A 70 -13.22 -27.71 -30.41
C ASP A 70 -12.15 -26.64 -30.75
N ALA A 71 -11.29 -26.97 -31.72
CA ALA A 71 -10.19 -26.08 -32.12
C ALA A 71 -10.68 -24.73 -32.66
N GLU A 72 -11.88 -24.67 -33.25
CA GLU A 72 -12.49 -23.45 -33.79
C GLU A 72 -12.83 -22.49 -32.63
N ARG A 73 -13.48 -22.97 -31.57
CA ARG A 73 -13.82 -22.18 -30.37
C ARG A 73 -12.58 -21.70 -29.64
N VAL A 74 -11.55 -22.54 -29.53
CA VAL A 74 -10.24 -22.13 -28.96
C VAL A 74 -9.59 -21.06 -29.82
N GLY A 75 -9.63 -21.22 -31.16
CA GLY A 75 -9.11 -20.23 -32.10
C GLY A 75 -9.83 -18.86 -31.99
N VAL A 76 -11.15 -18.88 -31.86
CA VAL A 76 -11.95 -17.66 -31.65
C VAL A 76 -11.60 -16.99 -30.31
N ALA A 77 -11.42 -17.76 -29.24
CA ALA A 77 -11.01 -17.23 -27.95
C ALA A 77 -9.61 -16.60 -28.01
N LEU A 78 -8.64 -17.26 -28.65
CA LEU A 78 -7.29 -16.73 -28.90
C LEU A 78 -7.31 -15.45 -29.70
N ALA A 79 -8.09 -15.39 -30.78
CA ALA A 79 -8.22 -14.19 -31.60
C ALA A 79 -8.79 -13.00 -30.79
N LYS A 80 -9.78 -13.26 -29.92
CA LYS A 80 -10.33 -12.24 -29.01
C LYS A 80 -9.27 -11.75 -28.01
N VAL A 81 -8.50 -12.65 -27.40
CA VAL A 81 -7.45 -12.28 -26.44
C VAL A 81 -6.32 -11.51 -27.13
N ARG A 82 -5.92 -11.92 -28.34
CA ARG A 82 -4.94 -11.17 -29.15
C ARG A 82 -5.46 -9.79 -29.54
N GLY A 83 -6.73 -9.69 -29.95
CA GLY A 83 -7.39 -8.42 -30.21
C GLY A 83 -7.52 -7.54 -28.98
N TYR A 84 -7.80 -8.12 -27.81
CA TYR A 84 -7.86 -7.42 -26.54
C TYR A 84 -6.48 -6.90 -26.10
N LYS A 85 -5.41 -7.69 -26.26
CA LYS A 85 -4.02 -7.22 -26.03
C LYS A 85 -3.65 -6.10 -27.00
N SER A 86 -4.01 -6.21 -28.26
CA SER A 86 -3.75 -5.19 -29.28
C SER A 86 -4.55 -3.90 -29.00
N ALA A 87 -5.81 -4.01 -28.58
CA ALA A 87 -6.64 -2.88 -28.18
C ALA A 87 -6.12 -2.23 -26.88
N HIS A 88 -5.65 -3.02 -25.92
CA HIS A 88 -5.02 -2.50 -24.69
C HIS A 88 -3.63 -1.89 -24.94
N THR A 89 -2.86 -2.44 -25.88
CA THR A 89 -1.58 -1.83 -26.29
C THR A 89 -1.79 -0.65 -27.24
N ALA A 90 -2.78 -0.69 -28.12
CA ALA A 90 -3.12 0.44 -29.01
C ALA A 90 -3.88 1.57 -28.27
N SER A 91 -4.66 1.24 -27.23
CA SER A 91 -5.36 2.23 -26.37
C SER A 91 -4.49 2.78 -25.25
N ARG A 92 -3.27 2.29 -25.06
CA ARG A 92 -2.19 3.02 -24.38
C ARG A 92 -1.57 4.09 -25.29
N LYS A 93 -2.36 4.84 -26.04
CA LYS A 93 -2.17 6.30 -26.03
C LYS A 93 -2.26 6.65 -24.57
N THR A 94 -1.13 6.81 -23.95
CA THR A 94 -0.95 7.27 -22.60
C THR A 94 -1.97 8.37 -22.33
N LYS A 95 -3.13 8.01 -21.78
CA LYS A 95 -3.82 8.98 -20.94
C LYS A 95 -2.74 9.32 -19.93
N ALA A 96 -2.14 10.48 -20.08
CA ALA A 96 -1.17 11.00 -19.14
C ALA A 96 -1.74 10.63 -17.78
N LYS A 97 -1.00 9.83 -16.99
CA LYS A 97 -1.47 9.48 -15.66
C LYS A 97 -1.89 10.81 -15.05
N PRO A 98 -3.10 10.95 -14.54
CA PRO A 98 -3.50 12.23 -13.97
C PRO A 98 -2.37 12.66 -13.03
N ASN A 99 -1.99 13.93 -13.08
CA ASN A 99 -0.94 14.42 -12.20
C ASN A 99 -1.39 14.17 -10.75
N PRO A 100 -0.54 13.58 -9.90
CA PRO A 100 -0.91 13.36 -8.51
C PRO A 100 -1.26 14.71 -7.85
N ARG A 101 -2.22 14.71 -6.94
CA ARG A 101 -2.53 15.89 -6.12
C ARG A 101 -1.49 16.09 -5.02
N TYR A 102 -0.90 15.03 -4.55
CA TYR A 102 0.16 15.05 -3.55
C TYR A 102 1.04 13.80 -3.66
N PHE A 103 2.25 13.90 -3.13
CA PHE A 103 3.10 12.75 -2.90
C PHE A 103 3.11 12.42 -1.41
N GLY A 104 3.07 11.14 -1.09
CA GLY A 104 3.09 10.66 0.27
C GLY A 104 3.83 9.33 0.40
N PHE A 105 4.28 9.05 1.61
CA PHE A 105 4.70 7.73 2.02
C PHE A 105 3.45 6.88 2.26
N LEU A 106 3.22 5.89 1.43
CA LEU A 106 2.09 4.97 1.55
C LEU A 106 2.51 3.78 2.41
N ALA A 107 1.92 3.66 3.60
CA ALA A 107 2.23 2.59 4.54
C ALA A 107 1.55 1.28 4.13
N GLU A 108 2.32 0.20 4.11
CA GLU A 108 1.87 -1.16 3.82
C GLU A 108 1.59 -1.88 5.16
N ILE A 109 0.38 -1.71 5.70
CA ILE A 109 0.00 -2.21 7.03
C ILE A 109 -1.52 -2.38 7.15
N ASP A 110 -1.98 -3.35 7.92
CA ASP A 110 -3.35 -3.34 8.45
C ASP A 110 -3.46 -2.31 9.59
N PHE A 111 -3.78 -1.09 9.19
CA PHE A 111 -3.77 0.05 10.08
C PHE A 111 -4.87 -0.03 11.14
N VAL A 112 -6.01 -0.63 10.79
CA VAL A 112 -7.14 -0.79 11.71
C VAL A 112 -6.78 -1.78 12.81
N GLU A 113 -6.19 -2.91 12.46
CA GLU A 113 -5.78 -3.94 13.41
C GLU A 113 -4.76 -3.41 14.42
N VAL A 114 -3.74 -2.70 13.95
CA VAL A 114 -2.71 -2.12 14.82
C VAL A 114 -3.31 -1.10 15.79
N LEU A 115 -4.16 -0.20 15.31
CA LEU A 115 -4.80 0.80 16.17
C LEU A 115 -5.76 0.15 17.18
N GLU A 116 -6.56 -0.82 16.73
CA GLU A 116 -7.49 -1.54 17.61
C GLU A 116 -6.75 -2.21 18.75
N THR A 117 -5.65 -2.91 18.44
CA THR A 117 -4.84 -3.61 19.46
C THR A 117 -4.37 -2.65 20.56
N HIS A 118 -3.81 -1.50 20.19
CA HIS A 118 -3.26 -0.55 21.16
C HIS A 118 -4.33 0.22 21.91
N ILE A 119 -5.40 0.63 21.23
CA ILE A 119 -6.52 1.38 21.84
C ILE A 119 -7.32 0.48 22.78
N SER A 120 -7.65 -0.74 22.37
CA SER A 120 -8.40 -1.69 23.21
C SER A 120 -7.62 -2.07 24.46
N ARG A 121 -6.30 -2.29 24.35
CA ARG A 121 -5.45 -2.55 25.51
C ARG A 121 -5.49 -1.42 26.55
N GLN A 122 -5.63 -0.16 26.13
CA GLN A 122 -5.78 0.96 27.06
C GLN A 122 -7.20 1.02 27.67
N LYS A 123 -8.23 0.74 26.87
CA LYS A 123 -9.60 0.62 27.38
C LYS A 123 -9.72 -0.45 28.47
N GLU A 124 -9.11 -1.62 28.29
CA GLU A 124 -9.06 -2.69 29.27
C GLU A 124 -8.40 -2.27 30.60
N LYS A 125 -7.48 -1.31 30.55
CA LYS A 125 -6.87 -0.68 31.73
C LYS A 125 -7.71 0.44 32.35
N GLY A 126 -8.95 0.64 31.87
CA GLY A 126 -9.88 1.65 32.36
C GLY A 126 -9.73 3.02 31.71
N ALA A 127 -8.96 3.16 30.63
CA ALA A 127 -8.86 4.42 29.92
C ALA A 127 -10.16 4.75 29.17
N ALA A 128 -10.62 6.00 29.31
CA ALA A 128 -11.82 6.54 28.68
C ALA A 128 -11.58 7.98 28.21
N GLY A 129 -12.51 8.52 27.42
CA GLY A 129 -12.48 9.92 26.98
C GLY A 129 -12.61 10.08 25.47
N PRO A 130 -12.48 11.32 24.96
CA PRO A 130 -12.83 11.70 23.58
C PRO A 130 -12.10 10.87 22.49
N LEU A 131 -10.85 10.49 22.72
CA LEU A 131 -10.11 9.64 21.78
C LEU A 131 -10.82 8.31 21.53
N TYR A 132 -11.25 7.66 22.59
CA TYR A 132 -11.88 6.33 22.50
C TYR A 132 -13.29 6.41 21.89
N GLU A 133 -14.04 7.48 22.21
CA GLU A 133 -15.35 7.75 21.62
C GLU A 133 -15.22 8.04 20.12
N LEU A 134 -14.25 8.85 19.73
CA LEU A 134 -13.98 9.14 18.31
C LEU A 134 -13.54 7.89 17.56
N TRP A 135 -12.68 7.05 18.16
CA TRP A 135 -12.26 5.78 17.55
C TRP A 135 -13.44 4.87 17.25
N ASP A 136 -14.34 4.70 18.22
CA ASP A 136 -15.54 3.87 18.04
C ASP A 136 -16.48 4.46 16.99
N ALA A 137 -16.61 5.78 16.92
CA ALA A 137 -17.39 6.46 15.89
C ALA A 137 -16.78 6.26 14.51
N LEU A 138 -15.46 6.44 14.35
CA LEU A 138 -14.76 6.25 13.07
C LEU A 138 -14.92 4.83 12.53
N LYS A 139 -14.84 3.81 13.40
CA LYS A 139 -15.07 2.41 13.00
C LYS A 139 -16.51 2.17 12.58
N ARG A 140 -17.47 2.56 13.40
CA ARG A 140 -18.91 2.40 13.15
C ARG A 140 -19.33 3.05 11.83
N ASP A 141 -18.81 4.25 11.56
CA ASP A 141 -19.18 5.05 10.42
C ASP A 141 -18.26 4.79 9.19
N GLN A 142 -17.37 3.78 9.28
CA GLN A 142 -16.43 3.37 8.25
C GLN A 142 -15.54 4.53 7.74
N ARG A 143 -15.12 5.41 8.64
CA ARG A 143 -14.34 6.61 8.34
C ARG A 143 -12.87 6.49 8.68
N VAL A 144 -12.41 5.32 9.12
CA VAL A 144 -10.98 5.03 9.25
C VAL A 144 -10.37 4.97 7.84
N THR A 145 -9.24 5.62 7.66
CA THR A 145 -8.55 5.62 6.35
C THR A 145 -8.23 4.20 5.89
N ARG A 146 -8.57 3.91 4.62
CA ARG A 146 -8.26 2.61 3.98
C ARG A 146 -6.86 2.58 3.36
N GLN A 147 -6.27 3.74 3.16
CA GLN A 147 -4.93 3.90 2.61
C GLN A 147 -4.12 4.80 3.53
N PRO A 148 -3.56 4.25 4.62
CA PRO A 148 -2.75 5.03 5.55
C PRO A 148 -1.52 5.58 4.84
N HIS A 149 -1.35 6.89 4.89
CA HIS A 149 -0.22 7.57 4.25
C HIS A 149 0.21 8.80 5.03
N VAL A 150 1.50 9.11 4.91
CA VAL A 150 2.07 10.37 5.38
C VAL A 150 2.18 11.32 4.19
N THR A 151 1.48 12.43 4.20
CA THR A 151 1.62 13.46 3.16
C THR A 151 2.98 14.13 3.27
N ILE A 152 3.75 14.09 2.18
CA ILE A 152 5.07 14.73 2.09
C ILE A 152 4.96 16.10 1.46
N VAL A 153 4.32 16.20 0.29
CA VAL A 153 4.15 17.47 -0.44
C VAL A 153 2.86 17.46 -1.24
N HIS A 154 2.12 18.56 -1.20
CA HIS A 154 0.87 18.74 -1.91
C HIS A 154 1.01 19.79 -3.03
N THR A 155 0.24 19.68 -4.11
CA THR A 155 0.23 20.66 -5.22
C THR A 155 -0.01 22.10 -4.76
N ASN A 156 -0.77 22.28 -3.66
CA ASN A 156 -1.01 23.61 -3.07
C ASN A 156 0.26 24.26 -2.49
N GLN A 157 1.33 23.50 -2.27
CA GLN A 157 2.60 24.00 -1.76
C GLN A 157 3.58 24.40 -2.87
N LEU A 158 3.19 24.19 -4.15
CA LEU A 158 3.95 24.70 -5.28
C LEU A 158 3.73 26.23 -5.43
N PRO A 159 4.74 27.01 -5.81
CA PRO A 159 6.09 26.57 -6.25
C PRO A 159 7.11 26.34 -5.11
N ASN A 160 6.78 26.69 -3.86
CA ASN A 160 7.75 26.74 -2.75
C ASN A 160 8.43 25.39 -2.49
N MET A 161 7.71 24.27 -2.67
CA MET A 161 8.19 22.91 -2.45
C MET A 161 8.51 22.18 -3.77
N ARG A 162 8.84 22.92 -4.85
CA ARG A 162 9.07 22.34 -6.18
C ARG A 162 10.16 21.27 -6.18
N ALA A 163 11.30 21.54 -5.57
CA ALA A 163 12.41 20.58 -5.55
C ALA A 163 12.04 19.25 -4.87
N LEU A 164 11.30 19.32 -3.75
CA LEU A 164 10.79 18.13 -3.05
C LEU A 164 9.74 17.39 -3.90
N TRP A 165 8.86 18.13 -4.57
CA TRP A 165 7.87 17.57 -5.50
C TRP A 165 8.55 16.79 -6.64
N GLU A 166 9.53 17.40 -7.30
CA GLU A 166 10.27 16.78 -8.39
C GLU A 166 11.02 15.54 -7.89
N ARG A 167 11.60 15.60 -6.70
CA ARG A 167 12.26 14.45 -6.08
C ARG A 167 11.28 13.30 -5.82
N CYS A 168 10.14 13.57 -5.22
CA CYS A 168 9.09 12.57 -5.02
C CYS A 168 8.60 11.96 -6.36
N SER A 169 8.47 12.79 -7.39
CA SER A 169 8.09 12.34 -8.73
C SER A 169 9.14 11.41 -9.33
N THR A 170 10.42 11.72 -9.16
CA THR A 170 11.54 10.88 -9.59
C THR A 170 11.51 9.52 -8.89
N LEU A 171 11.40 9.51 -7.55
CA LEU A 171 11.30 8.27 -6.77
C LEU A 171 10.11 7.40 -7.22
N TYR A 172 8.95 8.03 -7.43
CA TYR A 172 7.73 7.33 -7.87
C TYR A 172 7.88 6.73 -9.28
N ALA A 173 8.73 7.29 -10.13
CA ALA A 173 8.97 6.84 -11.50
C ALA A 173 10.04 5.75 -11.61
N LEU A 174 10.81 5.49 -10.56
CA LEU A 174 11.85 4.46 -10.58
C LEU A 174 11.24 3.08 -10.84
N PRO A 175 11.91 2.20 -11.57
CA PRO A 175 11.53 0.80 -11.73
C PRO A 175 11.45 0.08 -10.37
N THR A 176 12.43 0.32 -9.52
CA THR A 176 12.53 -0.20 -8.14
C THR A 176 12.62 0.98 -7.16
N PRO A 177 11.47 1.53 -6.70
CA PRO A 177 11.50 2.63 -5.75
C PRO A 177 12.04 2.19 -4.38
N PRO A 178 12.84 3.02 -3.70
CA PRO A 178 13.34 2.73 -2.36
C PRO A 178 12.21 2.37 -1.39
N LEU A 179 12.48 1.40 -0.53
CA LEU A 179 11.61 1.05 0.58
C LEU A 179 12.00 1.88 1.80
N PHE A 180 11.02 2.51 2.42
CA PHE A 180 11.20 3.28 3.64
C PHE A 180 10.55 2.57 4.80
N ARG A 181 11.07 2.83 6.00
CA ARG A 181 10.49 2.42 7.28
C ARG A 181 10.15 3.66 8.10
N ALA A 182 8.94 3.69 8.64
CA ALA A 182 8.50 4.74 9.54
C ALA A 182 8.23 4.17 10.94
N SER A 183 8.73 4.85 11.97
CA SER A 183 8.39 4.58 13.37
C SER A 183 7.16 5.38 13.74
N LEU A 184 6.10 4.71 14.21
CA LEU A 184 4.88 5.34 14.66
C LEU A 184 4.95 5.63 16.17
N GLY A 185 4.54 6.82 16.55
CA GLY A 185 4.69 7.29 17.94
C GLY A 185 3.42 7.18 18.75
N HIS A 186 2.48 8.07 18.52
CA HIS A 186 1.25 8.19 19.29
C HIS A 186 0.04 8.28 18.39
N VAL A 187 -1.04 7.60 18.76
CA VAL A 187 -2.39 8.01 18.34
C VAL A 187 -2.74 9.24 19.13
N VAL A 188 -3.11 10.30 18.47
CA VAL A 188 -3.57 11.56 19.07
C VAL A 188 -4.92 11.94 18.52
N ALA A 189 -5.79 12.47 19.38
CA ALA A 189 -7.11 12.88 18.96
C ALA A 189 -7.61 14.06 19.79
N ASP A 190 -8.40 14.90 19.15
CA ASP A 190 -9.36 15.77 19.78
C ASP A 190 -10.79 15.28 19.48
N GLU A 191 -11.81 16.13 19.62
CA GLU A 191 -13.19 15.75 19.34
C GLU A 191 -13.51 15.62 17.84
N ARG A 192 -12.63 16.08 16.94
CA ARG A 192 -12.88 16.26 15.51
C ARG A 192 -12.04 15.37 14.63
N VAL A 193 -10.77 15.20 14.95
CA VAL A 193 -9.81 14.50 14.11
C VAL A 193 -8.91 13.59 14.94
N MET A 194 -8.52 12.48 14.34
CA MET A 194 -7.55 11.53 14.89
C MET A 194 -6.40 11.34 13.92
N ALA A 195 -5.18 11.33 14.45
CA ALA A 195 -3.95 11.13 13.69
C ALA A 195 -2.97 10.23 14.45
N VAL A 196 -2.03 9.65 13.70
CA VAL A 196 -0.86 8.95 14.25
C VAL A 196 0.39 9.75 13.92
N THR A 197 1.17 10.08 14.94
CA THR A 197 2.46 10.77 14.75
C THR A 197 3.50 9.81 14.19
N VAL A 198 4.35 10.32 13.29
CA VAL A 198 5.55 9.62 12.84
C VAL A 198 6.73 10.22 13.58
N GLU A 199 7.53 9.38 14.26
CA GLU A 199 8.70 9.81 15.01
C GLU A 199 9.94 9.83 14.13
N GLU A 200 10.08 8.82 13.27
CA GLU A 200 11.21 8.69 12.37
C GLU A 200 10.74 8.12 11.02
N LEU A 201 11.39 8.58 9.96
CA LEU A 201 11.31 8.03 8.61
C LEU A 201 12.73 7.80 8.11
N CYS A 202 13.08 6.56 7.80
CA CYS A 202 14.39 6.16 7.30
C CYS A 202 14.26 5.24 6.09
N VAL A 203 15.35 5.00 5.37
CA VAL A 203 15.43 3.93 4.38
C VAL A 203 15.42 2.60 5.14
N ASP A 204 14.64 1.63 4.69
CA ASP A 204 14.49 0.35 5.39
C ASP A 204 15.78 -0.47 5.34
N ASP A 205 16.38 -0.59 4.16
CA ASP A 205 17.70 -1.16 3.98
C ASP A 205 18.61 -0.18 3.22
N PRO A 206 19.55 0.48 3.89
CA PRO A 206 20.48 1.40 3.25
C PRO A 206 21.44 0.74 2.25
N GLU A 207 21.69 -0.57 2.38
CA GLU A 207 22.57 -1.32 1.46
C GLU A 207 21.85 -1.59 0.13
N GLU A 208 20.53 -1.71 0.16
CA GLU A 208 19.68 -1.86 -1.02
C GLU A 208 19.29 -0.51 -1.68
N ASP A 209 19.66 0.64 -1.08
CA ASP A 209 19.39 1.97 -1.64
C ASP A 209 20.37 2.28 -2.79
N GLU A 210 20.21 1.57 -3.91
CA GLU A 210 21.00 1.76 -5.12
C GLU A 210 20.95 3.24 -5.56
N GLY A 211 22.14 3.84 -5.71
CA GLY A 211 22.27 5.24 -6.09
C GLY A 211 21.91 6.24 -4.99
N GLN A 212 21.67 5.80 -3.76
CA GLN A 212 21.33 6.64 -2.60
C GLN A 212 20.08 7.52 -2.82
N GLU A 213 19.14 7.02 -3.61
CA GLU A 213 17.93 7.75 -3.97
C GLU A 213 17.05 8.04 -2.76
N GLY A 214 16.86 7.06 -1.87
CA GLY A 214 16.12 7.20 -0.63
C GLY A 214 16.80 8.14 0.36
N SER A 215 18.10 7.97 0.55
CA SER A 215 18.92 8.81 1.45
C SER A 215 18.94 10.27 1.00
N THR A 216 19.05 10.51 -0.30
CA THR A 216 18.97 11.85 -0.89
C THR A 216 17.59 12.48 -0.65
N PHE A 217 16.51 11.72 -0.85
CA PHE A 217 15.16 12.21 -0.54
C PHE A 217 15.03 12.59 0.93
N LEU A 218 15.48 11.74 1.85
CA LEU A 218 15.39 12.03 3.28
C LEU A 218 16.18 13.29 3.66
N SER A 219 17.31 13.55 3.03
CA SER A 219 18.10 14.76 3.31
C SER A 219 17.36 16.06 2.92
N MET A 220 16.41 15.99 1.98
CA MET A 220 15.60 17.13 1.55
C MET A 220 14.42 17.44 2.48
N LEU A 221 14.09 16.53 3.40
CA LEU A 221 13.05 16.77 4.41
C LEU A 221 13.64 17.68 5.50
N ASP A 222 13.17 18.91 5.55
CA ASP A 222 13.59 19.82 6.58
C ASP A 222 13.09 19.39 7.98
N PRO A 223 13.70 19.87 9.08
CA PRO A 223 13.33 19.50 10.44
C PRO A 223 11.87 19.84 10.80
N GLU A 224 11.31 20.92 10.25
CA GLU A 224 9.93 21.32 10.49
C GLU A 224 8.97 20.33 9.85
N LEU A 225 9.22 19.95 8.58
CA LEU A 225 8.43 18.96 7.90
C LEU A 225 8.51 17.59 8.60
N ARG A 226 9.73 17.16 8.96
CA ARG A 226 9.92 15.92 9.73
C ARG A 226 9.17 15.95 11.06
N GLY A 227 9.19 17.09 11.72
CA GLY A 227 8.50 17.32 12.99
C GLY A 227 6.98 17.15 12.91
N ARG A 228 6.34 17.31 11.75
CA ARG A 228 4.88 17.24 11.58
C ARG A 228 4.39 16.05 10.75
N LEU A 229 5.29 15.10 10.42
CA LEU A 229 4.88 13.89 9.73
C LEU A 229 3.84 13.11 10.54
N HIS A 230 2.76 12.72 9.90
CA HIS A 230 1.66 12.00 10.53
C HIS A 230 0.83 11.23 9.50
N ILE A 231 0.07 10.26 9.98
CA ILE A 231 -0.98 9.58 9.23
C ILE A 231 -2.32 10.07 9.79
N THR A 232 -3.17 10.65 8.96
CA THR A 232 -4.55 10.96 9.36
C THR A 232 -5.34 9.65 9.45
N VAL A 233 -5.86 9.33 10.64
CA VAL A 233 -6.68 8.15 10.87
C VAL A 233 -8.09 8.35 10.33
N GLY A 234 -8.68 9.49 10.65
CA GLY A 234 -10.00 9.86 10.20
C GLY A 234 -10.49 11.16 10.82
N THR A 235 -11.61 11.64 10.29
CA THR A 235 -12.30 12.83 10.79
C THR A 235 -13.72 12.46 11.21
N ARG A 236 -14.23 13.12 12.25
CA ARG A 236 -15.54 12.87 12.85
C ARG A 236 -16.68 12.80 11.82
N ASP A 237 -16.68 13.75 10.90
CA ASP A 237 -17.66 13.83 9.83
C ASP A 237 -17.08 14.52 8.58
N ALA A 238 -17.89 14.66 7.54
CA ALA A 238 -17.45 15.23 6.26
C ALA A 238 -17.20 16.75 6.31
N SER A 239 -17.64 17.44 7.35
CA SER A 239 -17.40 18.90 7.52
C SER A 239 -16.01 19.19 8.08
N VAL A 240 -15.35 18.18 8.66
CA VAL A 240 -14.00 18.32 9.22
C VAL A 240 -12.97 17.96 8.14
N PRO A 241 -12.18 18.93 7.68
CA PRO A 241 -11.20 18.68 6.66
C PRO A 241 -9.98 17.90 7.20
N PRO A 242 -9.47 16.90 6.48
CA PRO A 242 -8.35 16.08 6.95
C PRO A 242 -7.06 16.84 7.30
N PHE A 243 -6.86 18.02 6.72
CA PHE A 243 -5.68 18.84 7.01
C PHE A 243 -5.66 19.38 8.47
N GLU A 244 -6.77 19.35 9.20
CA GLU A 244 -6.80 19.69 10.65
C GLU A 244 -5.89 18.77 11.46
N ALA A 245 -5.59 17.56 10.95
CA ALA A 245 -4.63 16.65 11.57
C ALA A 245 -3.21 17.27 11.72
N VAL A 246 -2.83 18.18 10.83
CA VAL A 246 -1.54 18.91 10.94
C VAL A 246 -1.51 19.72 12.22
N ALA A 247 -2.52 20.57 12.45
CA ALA A 247 -2.61 21.41 13.64
C ALA A 247 -2.73 20.60 14.93
N LEU A 248 -3.46 19.46 14.87
CA LEU A 248 -3.56 18.52 15.99
C LEU A 248 -2.18 17.99 16.40
N VAL A 249 -1.40 17.50 15.44
CA VAL A 249 -0.08 16.93 15.68
C VAL A 249 0.92 18.00 16.13
N GLU A 250 0.88 19.19 15.56
CA GLU A 250 1.71 20.31 15.99
C GLU A 250 1.40 20.72 17.44
N SER A 251 0.12 20.86 17.81
CA SER A 251 -0.29 21.17 19.19
C SER A 251 0.11 20.06 20.17
N PHE A 252 0.00 18.79 19.76
CA PHE A 252 0.46 17.67 20.58
C PHE A 252 1.97 17.74 20.84
N LYS A 253 2.78 17.96 19.81
CA LYS A 253 4.25 18.04 19.93
C LYS A 253 4.72 19.22 20.76
N LYS A 254 3.98 20.33 20.73
CA LYS A 254 4.25 21.51 21.57
C LYS A 254 3.72 21.37 23.00
N GLY A 255 2.91 20.36 23.28
CA GLY A 255 2.27 20.20 24.59
C GLY A 255 1.22 21.28 24.89
N GLU A 256 0.65 21.93 23.86
CA GLU A 256 -0.24 23.10 24.02
C GLU A 256 -1.67 22.74 24.41
N LYS A 257 -2.10 21.49 24.21
CA LYS A 257 -3.46 21.02 24.47
C LYS A 257 -3.44 19.73 25.27
N ASP A 258 -4.43 19.58 26.15
CA ASP A 258 -4.74 18.29 26.77
C ASP A 258 -5.48 17.43 25.73
N LEU A 259 -4.74 16.65 24.96
CA LEU A 259 -5.23 15.80 23.88
C LEU A 259 -5.31 14.36 24.35
N GLY A 260 -6.32 13.64 23.89
CA GLY A 260 -6.36 12.19 24.01
C GLY A 260 -5.15 11.59 23.29
N LYS A 261 -4.43 10.69 23.96
CA LYS A 261 -3.23 10.06 23.39
C LYS A 261 -3.09 8.61 23.83
N VAL A 262 -2.61 7.78 22.88
CA VAL A 262 -2.21 6.40 23.13
C VAL A 262 -0.83 6.18 22.51
N ARG A 263 0.13 5.69 23.28
CA ARG A 263 1.47 5.35 22.77
C ARG A 263 1.38 4.09 21.92
N LEU A 264 2.03 4.11 20.77
CA LEU A 264 2.28 2.94 19.94
C LEU A 264 3.70 2.46 20.25
N GLU A 265 3.81 1.34 20.97
CA GLU A 265 5.09 0.78 21.36
C GLU A 265 5.63 -0.11 20.24
N ASP A 266 6.84 0.15 19.79
CA ASP A 266 7.58 -0.65 18.79
C ASP A 266 6.83 -0.92 17.47
N VAL A 267 6.00 0.05 17.04
CA VAL A 267 5.27 -0.06 15.77
C VAL A 267 6.07 0.59 14.65
N TYR A 268 6.50 -0.25 13.72
CA TYR A 268 7.18 0.16 12.50
C TYR A 268 6.34 -0.23 11.29
N VAL A 269 6.31 0.65 10.30
CA VAL A 269 5.60 0.39 9.05
C VAL A 269 6.54 0.62 7.87
N LYS A 270 6.45 -0.26 6.89
CA LYS A 270 7.19 -0.13 5.63
C LYS A 270 6.30 0.48 4.57
N GLY A 271 6.90 1.08 3.57
CA GLY A 271 6.17 1.67 2.46
C GLY A 271 7.06 2.43 1.50
N ARG A 272 6.44 2.99 0.45
CA ARG A 272 7.13 3.72 -0.62
C ARG A 272 6.51 5.08 -0.84
N ILE A 273 7.30 5.98 -1.43
CA ILE A 273 6.76 7.26 -1.90
C ILE A 273 5.90 7.00 -3.14
N LYS A 274 4.65 7.44 -3.08
CA LYS A 274 3.65 7.26 -4.14
C LYS A 274 2.99 8.59 -4.49
N GLY A 275 2.61 8.73 -5.77
CA GLY A 275 1.70 9.79 -6.20
C GLY A 275 0.25 9.40 -5.88
N LEU A 276 -0.47 10.28 -5.18
CA LEU A 276 -1.83 10.06 -4.69
C LEU A 276 -2.79 11.06 -5.37
N TYR A 277 -4.02 10.62 -5.65
CA TYR A 277 -4.93 11.28 -6.59
C TYR A 277 -6.28 11.69 -5.98
N SER A 278 -6.54 11.37 -4.72
CA SER A 278 -7.80 11.66 -4.02
C SER A 278 -8.02 13.12 -3.72
#